data_f6965dc65018e2cef44ec93e5c37ba22
#
_entry.id   f6965dc65018e2cef44ec93e5c37ba22
#
_cell.length_a   1.000
_cell.length_b   1.000
_cell.length_c   1.000
_cell.angle_alpha   90.00
_cell.angle_beta   90.00
_cell.angle_gamma   90.00
#
_symmetry.space_group_name_H-M   'P 1'
#
loop_
_entity.id
_entity.type
_entity.pdbx_description
1 polymer ?
#
loop_
_entity_poly.entity_id
_entity_poly.type
_entity_poly.pdbx_seq_one_letter_code
_entity_poly.pdbx_strand_id
1 'polypeptide(L)'
;MDGGLRYDLTVPLSRYYANHANDLPSPFKALQIGNVWRADRPQRGRYRQFMQCDIDILGEPTNLAEIELILATTTLLGKLDFKNFTIRINDRRILKAMAQYSGFPAESFDTVFIILDKMDKIGIEGVAEELEKEGFEKESIDTYLGLFREITNDVEGVRYIKEKLSDVLEAGIAEDLETIINTVESVKTADFKMSFDPTLVRGMSYYTGPIFEISMDEFGGSVGGGGRYDEMIGKFTGNNTCACGFSIGFERIVMLLLERGYEIPTKNGKKAYLIEKNMPADKLLNILKQATEERSAGTQINISIMKKNKKFQKDQLAAEWLYRVCRIFQQRLKLPV
;
A
#
# COMPACT_ATOMS: atom_id res chain seq x y z
N MET A 1 2.97 31.10 10.93
CA MET A 1 2.95 30.04 9.89
C MET A 1 1.63 29.31 10.04
N ASP A 2 0.81 29.38 9.05
CA ASP A 2 -0.50 28.73 9.10
C ASP A 2 -0.30 27.22 8.95
N GLY A 3 -0.93 26.44 9.81
CA GLY A 3 -0.90 24.98 9.75
C GLY A 3 -1.81 24.48 8.63
N GLY A 4 -1.53 23.29 8.09
CA GLY A 4 -2.35 22.61 7.10
C GLY A 4 -2.41 21.11 7.37
N LEU A 5 -3.44 20.46 6.82
CA LEU A 5 -3.53 19.01 6.83
C LEU A 5 -2.56 18.43 5.82
N ARG A 6 -1.78 17.41 6.22
CA ARG A 6 -0.80 16.79 5.33
C ARG A 6 -1.48 15.95 4.25
N TYR A 7 -1.01 16.09 3.02
CA TYR A 7 -1.53 15.38 1.85
C TYR A 7 -0.98 13.94 1.72
N ASP A 8 0.27 13.72 2.16
CA ASP A 8 0.98 12.44 2.16
C ASP A 8 1.94 12.32 3.34
N LEU A 9 2.65 11.20 3.45
CA LEU A 9 3.71 10.95 4.42
C LEU A 9 5.11 11.12 3.80
N THR A 10 5.25 11.11 2.48
CA THR A 10 6.53 11.15 1.75
C THR A 10 7.22 12.50 1.88
N VAL A 11 6.48 13.61 1.70
CA VAL A 11 7.04 14.97 1.82
C VAL A 11 7.52 15.25 3.24
N PRO A 12 6.72 14.96 4.31
CA PRO A 12 7.22 15.09 5.68
C PRO A 12 8.45 14.24 6.00
N LEU A 13 8.51 12.99 5.49
CA LEU A 13 9.66 12.10 5.65
C LEU A 13 10.91 12.69 4.97
N SER A 14 10.77 13.15 3.73
CA SER A 14 11.86 13.76 2.97
C SER A 14 12.44 14.97 3.70
N ARG A 15 11.59 15.81 4.27
CA ARG A 15 12.02 16.95 5.10
C ARG A 15 12.68 16.50 6.41
N TYR A 16 12.14 15.48 7.07
CA TYR A 16 12.74 14.91 8.26
C TYR A 16 14.14 14.38 7.97
N TYR A 17 14.27 13.56 6.92
CA TYR A 17 15.56 13.01 6.50
C TYR A 17 16.56 14.11 6.13
N ALA A 18 16.14 15.12 5.39
CA ALA A 18 16.99 16.25 5.03
C ALA A 18 17.61 16.97 6.25
N ASN A 19 16.86 17.04 7.36
CA ASN A 19 17.32 17.69 8.59
C ASN A 19 18.16 16.77 9.50
N HIS A 20 18.11 15.45 9.32
CA HIS A 20 18.69 14.46 10.24
C HIS A 20 19.59 13.42 9.54
N ALA A 21 19.88 13.57 8.24
CA ALA A 21 20.60 12.56 7.45
C ALA A 21 21.94 12.10 8.09
N ASN A 22 22.64 13.00 8.78
CA ASN A 22 23.91 12.69 9.45
C ASN A 22 23.77 11.83 10.71
N ASP A 23 22.57 11.78 11.29
CA ASP A 23 22.27 11.05 12.52
C ASP A 23 21.54 9.71 12.24
N LEU A 24 21.15 9.48 10.97
CA LEU A 24 20.41 8.30 10.55
C LEU A 24 21.31 7.24 9.92
N PRO A 25 20.94 5.95 10.00
CA PRO A 25 21.66 4.91 9.28
C PRO A 25 21.57 5.10 7.76
N SER A 26 22.57 4.60 7.03
CA SER A 26 22.53 4.59 5.54
C SER A 26 22.67 3.15 5.03
N PRO A 27 21.73 2.65 4.21
CA PRO A 27 20.46 3.30 3.84
C PRO A 27 19.51 3.43 5.03
N PHE A 28 18.69 4.49 5.03
CA PHE A 28 17.64 4.68 6.03
C PHE A 28 16.34 4.01 5.56
N LYS A 29 15.83 3.05 6.33
CA LYS A 29 14.58 2.34 6.06
C LYS A 29 13.52 2.81 7.04
N ALA A 30 12.40 3.32 6.53
CA ALA A 30 11.32 3.89 7.32
C ALA A 30 10.01 3.14 7.10
N LEU A 31 9.24 2.93 8.17
CA LEU A 31 7.84 2.53 8.14
C LEU A 31 7.02 3.68 8.74
N GLN A 32 6.03 4.16 8.01
CA GLN A 32 5.16 5.23 8.44
C GLN A 32 3.70 4.78 8.35
N ILE A 33 2.94 4.99 9.42
CA ILE A 33 1.50 4.77 9.44
C ILE A 33 0.84 6.03 9.99
N GLY A 34 -0.05 6.65 9.22
CA GLY A 34 -0.67 7.89 9.65
C GLY A 34 -1.76 8.41 8.73
N ASN A 35 -2.63 9.24 9.29
CA ASN A 35 -3.70 9.88 8.54
C ASN A 35 -3.16 10.94 7.58
N VAL A 36 -3.76 10.98 6.40
CA VAL A 36 -3.56 12.03 5.39
C VAL A 36 -4.91 12.53 4.88
N TRP A 37 -4.93 13.71 4.26
CA TRP A 37 -6.15 14.37 3.82
C TRP A 37 -6.05 14.84 2.38
N ARG A 38 -7.06 14.49 1.58
CA ARG A 38 -7.16 14.90 0.16
C ARG A 38 -8.56 15.36 -0.16
N ALA A 39 -8.68 16.37 -1.03
CA ALA A 39 -9.97 16.89 -1.47
C ALA A 39 -10.63 16.04 -2.57
N ASP A 40 -10.23 14.78 -2.71
CA ASP A 40 -10.75 13.86 -3.72
C ASP A 40 -12.27 13.64 -3.58
N ARG A 41 -12.92 13.32 -4.70
CA ARG A 41 -14.34 12.90 -4.69
C ARG A 41 -14.43 11.53 -4.01
N PRO A 42 -15.22 11.41 -2.91
CA PRO A 42 -15.40 10.14 -2.23
C PRO A 42 -16.03 9.08 -3.13
N GLN A 43 -15.49 7.87 -3.09
CA GLN A 43 -16.02 6.68 -3.76
C GLN A 43 -15.52 5.41 -3.05
N ARG A 44 -15.90 4.21 -3.50
CA ARG A 44 -15.46 2.94 -2.91
C ARG A 44 -13.92 2.91 -2.80
N GLY A 45 -13.42 2.74 -1.58
CA GLY A 45 -11.97 2.71 -1.29
C GLY A 45 -11.22 4.04 -1.51
N ARG A 46 -11.93 5.18 -1.65
CA ARG A 46 -11.33 6.52 -1.72
C ARG A 46 -12.05 7.48 -0.78
N TYR A 47 -11.33 7.97 0.20
CA TYR A 47 -11.83 8.83 1.27
C TYR A 47 -11.06 10.15 1.29
N ARG A 48 -11.65 11.20 1.88
CA ARG A 48 -10.97 12.50 2.07
C ARG A 48 -9.98 12.48 3.22
N GLN A 49 -10.21 11.65 4.22
CA GLN A 49 -9.26 11.28 5.26
C GLN A 49 -9.06 9.79 5.19
N PHE A 50 -7.81 9.34 5.12
CA PHE A 50 -7.46 7.92 5.08
C PHE A 50 -6.08 7.70 5.66
N MET A 51 -5.77 6.46 5.98
CA MET A 51 -4.47 6.07 6.51
C MET A 51 -3.53 5.67 5.37
N GLN A 52 -2.37 6.28 5.31
CA GLN A 52 -1.26 5.73 4.54
C GLN A 52 -0.46 4.76 5.42
N CYS A 53 -0.01 3.68 4.80
CA CYS A 53 0.92 2.72 5.37
C CYS A 53 2.07 2.60 4.36
N ASP A 54 3.12 3.36 4.61
CA ASP A 54 4.21 3.59 3.68
C ASP A 54 5.50 2.99 4.21
N ILE A 55 6.26 2.38 3.31
CA ILE A 55 7.63 1.94 3.55
C ILE A 55 8.53 2.64 2.56
N ASP A 56 9.65 3.17 3.04
CA ASP A 56 10.59 3.95 2.24
C ASP A 56 12.03 3.52 2.54
N ILE A 57 12.87 3.54 1.50
CA ILE A 57 14.32 3.33 1.58
C ILE A 57 15.02 4.54 0.98
N LEU A 58 15.80 5.25 1.80
CA LEU A 58 16.50 6.46 1.43
C LEU A 58 18.01 6.21 1.51
N GLY A 59 18.74 6.63 0.48
CA GLY A 59 20.20 6.47 0.42
C GLY A 59 20.67 5.17 -0.25
N GLU A 60 19.77 4.35 -0.86
CA GLU A 60 20.14 3.17 -1.64
C GLU A 60 20.08 3.50 -3.15
N PRO A 61 21.24 3.56 -3.84
CA PRO A 61 21.29 3.96 -5.24
C PRO A 61 20.96 2.83 -6.24
N THR A 62 20.98 1.57 -5.79
CA THR A 62 20.77 0.42 -6.67
C THR A 62 19.31 -0.03 -6.71
N ASN A 63 19.00 -0.99 -7.58
CA ASN A 63 17.68 -1.61 -7.69
C ASN A 63 17.26 -2.42 -6.44
N LEU A 64 18.15 -2.58 -5.47
CA LEU A 64 17.86 -3.27 -4.22
C LEU A 64 16.70 -2.62 -3.46
N ALA A 65 16.57 -1.29 -3.54
CA ALA A 65 15.47 -0.58 -2.90
C ALA A 65 14.11 -1.02 -3.46
N GLU A 66 13.95 -1.03 -4.78
CA GLU A 66 12.71 -1.48 -5.43
C GLU A 66 12.40 -2.94 -5.12
N ILE A 67 13.40 -3.82 -5.24
CA ILE A 67 13.25 -5.26 -4.97
C ILE A 67 12.80 -5.50 -3.53
N GLU A 68 13.45 -4.89 -2.54
CA GLU A 68 13.08 -5.04 -1.13
C GLU A 68 11.66 -4.51 -0.83
N LEU A 69 11.29 -3.35 -1.36
CA LEU A 69 9.97 -2.76 -1.15
C LEU A 69 8.85 -3.60 -1.75
N ILE A 70 9.05 -4.12 -2.97
CA ILE A 70 8.10 -5.01 -3.62
C ILE A 70 7.96 -6.31 -2.83
N LEU A 71 9.07 -6.94 -2.43
CA LEU A 71 9.05 -8.19 -1.66
C LEU A 71 8.42 -8.02 -0.28
N ALA A 72 8.73 -6.93 0.44
CA ALA A 72 8.14 -6.64 1.74
C ALA A 72 6.62 -6.48 1.65
N THR A 73 6.15 -5.69 0.67
CA THR A 73 4.72 -5.42 0.48
C THR A 73 3.97 -6.68 0.04
N THR A 74 4.50 -7.43 -0.92
CA THR A 74 3.86 -8.67 -1.42
C THR A 74 3.87 -9.78 -0.38
N THR A 75 4.93 -9.89 0.43
CA THR A 75 4.98 -10.81 1.57
C THR A 75 3.90 -10.48 2.61
N LEU A 76 3.68 -9.19 2.91
CA LEU A 76 2.60 -8.76 3.79
C LEU A 76 1.24 -9.18 3.24
N LEU A 77 0.97 -8.92 1.97
CA LEU A 77 -0.30 -9.33 1.33
C LEU A 77 -0.48 -10.84 1.34
N GLY A 78 0.56 -11.62 1.06
CA GLY A 78 0.52 -13.08 1.16
C GLY A 78 0.20 -13.58 2.57
N LYS A 79 0.74 -12.92 3.63
CA LYS A 79 0.39 -13.23 5.04
C LYS A 79 -1.05 -12.89 5.39
N LEU A 80 -1.70 -11.99 4.66
CA LEU A 80 -3.12 -11.67 4.77
C LEU A 80 -3.98 -12.56 3.84
N ASP A 81 -3.40 -13.61 3.26
CA ASP A 81 -4.03 -14.56 2.34
C ASP A 81 -4.57 -13.93 1.04
N PHE A 82 -3.98 -12.83 0.59
CA PHE A 82 -4.21 -12.32 -0.76
C PHE A 82 -3.36 -13.09 -1.78
N LYS A 83 -3.98 -13.48 -2.89
CA LYS A 83 -3.38 -14.30 -3.97
C LYS A 83 -3.76 -13.75 -5.33
N ASN A 84 -3.08 -14.22 -6.37
CA ASN A 84 -3.40 -13.89 -7.76
C ASN A 84 -3.44 -12.38 -8.07
N PHE A 85 -2.68 -11.56 -7.34
CA PHE A 85 -2.55 -10.15 -7.66
C PHE A 85 -1.36 -9.89 -8.61
N THR A 86 -1.36 -8.74 -9.22
CA THR A 86 -0.32 -8.35 -10.17
C THR A 86 0.42 -7.12 -9.67
N ILE A 87 1.76 -7.16 -9.70
CA ILE A 87 2.60 -5.98 -9.59
C ILE A 87 2.85 -5.47 -11.02
N ARG A 88 2.18 -4.39 -11.39
CA ARG A 88 2.47 -3.63 -12.61
C ARG A 88 3.70 -2.78 -12.36
N ILE A 89 4.66 -2.78 -13.25
CA ILE A 89 5.90 -2.00 -13.14
C ILE A 89 6.22 -1.29 -14.46
N ASN A 90 6.74 -0.07 -14.36
CA ASN A 90 7.26 0.72 -15.48
C ASN A 90 8.41 1.60 -14.99
N ASP A 91 8.96 2.43 -15.87
CA ASP A 91 9.94 3.47 -15.52
C ASP A 91 9.57 4.80 -16.17
N ARG A 92 9.63 5.88 -15.40
CA ARG A 92 9.34 7.24 -15.88
C ARG A 92 10.24 7.66 -17.04
N ARG A 93 11.47 7.16 -17.08
CA ARG A 93 12.44 7.42 -18.15
C ARG A 93 12.06 6.70 -19.44
N ILE A 94 11.46 5.51 -19.35
CA ILE A 94 10.89 4.78 -20.51
C ILE A 94 9.71 5.58 -21.08
N LEU A 95 8.80 6.06 -20.25
CA LEU A 95 7.68 6.90 -20.70
C LEU A 95 8.17 8.15 -21.46
N LYS A 96 9.20 8.83 -20.92
CA LYS A 96 9.81 9.98 -21.60
C LYS A 96 10.44 9.59 -22.93
N ALA A 97 11.20 8.47 -22.97
CA ALA A 97 11.82 8.00 -24.20
C ALA A 97 10.78 7.63 -25.27
N MET A 98 9.66 6.99 -24.89
CA MET A 98 8.55 6.69 -25.81
C MET A 98 7.94 7.96 -26.40
N ALA A 99 7.68 8.98 -25.57
CA ALA A 99 7.15 10.27 -26.04
C ALA A 99 8.16 11.00 -26.96
N GLN A 100 9.43 11.02 -26.57
CA GLN A 100 10.51 11.63 -27.39
C GLN A 100 10.68 10.93 -28.74
N TYR A 101 10.71 9.59 -28.74
CA TYR A 101 10.82 8.78 -29.96
C TYR A 101 9.67 9.06 -30.93
N SER A 102 8.49 9.32 -30.38
CA SER A 102 7.29 9.62 -31.18
C SER A 102 7.19 11.07 -31.64
N GLY A 103 8.16 11.92 -31.29
CA GLY A 103 8.23 13.31 -31.75
C GLY A 103 7.39 14.31 -30.96
N PHE A 104 6.91 13.95 -29.75
CA PHE A 104 6.25 14.94 -28.89
C PHE A 104 7.24 15.96 -28.34
N PRO A 105 6.85 17.26 -28.22
CA PRO A 105 7.67 18.28 -27.57
C PRO A 105 7.88 17.95 -26.08
N ALA A 106 9.10 18.18 -25.57
CA ALA A 106 9.45 17.83 -24.20
C ALA A 106 8.57 18.54 -23.15
N GLU A 107 8.17 19.76 -23.41
CA GLU A 107 7.25 20.54 -22.57
C GLU A 107 5.84 19.97 -22.50
N SER A 108 5.48 19.09 -23.42
CA SER A 108 4.15 18.46 -23.50
C SER A 108 4.09 17.07 -22.89
N PHE A 109 5.20 16.50 -22.43
CA PHE A 109 5.24 15.13 -21.92
C PHE A 109 4.24 14.87 -20.78
N ASP A 110 4.10 15.81 -19.84
CA ASP A 110 3.14 15.66 -18.74
C ASP A 110 1.69 15.58 -19.25
N THR A 111 1.34 16.37 -20.28
CA THR A 111 0.01 16.29 -20.93
C THR A 111 -0.19 14.94 -21.60
N VAL A 112 0.80 14.44 -22.35
CA VAL A 112 0.76 13.11 -22.98
C VAL A 112 0.56 12.01 -21.92
N PHE A 113 1.28 12.09 -20.80
CA PHE A 113 1.16 11.09 -19.72
C PHE A 113 -0.18 11.16 -19.00
N ILE A 114 -0.74 12.36 -18.78
CA ILE A 114 -2.10 12.51 -18.18
C ILE A 114 -3.16 11.87 -19.08
N ILE A 115 -3.01 11.99 -20.40
CA ILE A 115 -3.93 11.37 -21.35
C ILE A 115 -3.71 9.86 -21.38
N LEU A 116 -2.45 9.40 -21.42
CA LEU A 116 -2.12 7.98 -21.37
C LEU A 116 -2.67 7.27 -20.11
N ASP A 117 -2.66 7.91 -18.95
CA ASP A 117 -3.20 7.38 -17.68
C ASP A 117 -4.70 7.03 -17.76
N LYS A 118 -5.38 7.49 -18.80
CA LYS A 118 -6.78 7.16 -19.05
C LYS A 118 -6.95 5.91 -19.93
N MET A 119 -5.86 5.34 -20.45
CA MET A 119 -5.88 4.20 -21.39
C MET A 119 -6.79 3.06 -20.94
N ASP A 120 -6.72 2.68 -19.65
CA ASP A 120 -7.55 1.60 -19.08
C ASP A 120 -9.07 1.93 -19.11
N LYS A 121 -9.45 3.20 -19.28
CA LYS A 121 -10.84 3.66 -19.24
C LYS A 121 -11.42 3.98 -20.62
N ILE A 122 -10.62 4.60 -21.48
CA ILE A 122 -11.09 5.12 -22.77
C ILE A 122 -10.54 4.33 -23.97
N GLY A 123 -9.62 3.37 -23.71
CA GLY A 123 -8.96 2.59 -24.75
C GLY A 123 -7.97 3.40 -25.61
N ILE A 124 -7.32 2.71 -26.54
CA ILE A 124 -6.30 3.30 -27.40
C ILE A 124 -6.90 4.37 -28.34
N GLU A 125 -8.10 4.15 -28.85
CA GLU A 125 -8.84 5.09 -29.71
C GLU A 125 -9.20 6.37 -28.95
N GLY A 126 -9.65 6.25 -27.71
CA GLY A 126 -9.97 7.41 -26.88
C GLY A 126 -8.74 8.22 -26.52
N VAL A 127 -7.58 7.57 -26.31
CA VAL A 127 -6.29 8.26 -26.12
C VAL A 127 -5.90 9.01 -27.38
N ALA A 128 -6.05 8.39 -28.56
CA ALA A 128 -5.78 9.06 -29.84
C ALA A 128 -6.63 10.33 -30.01
N GLU A 129 -7.95 10.22 -29.78
CA GLU A 129 -8.86 11.37 -29.88
C GLU A 129 -8.52 12.50 -28.89
N GLU A 130 -8.10 12.17 -27.66
CA GLU A 130 -7.71 13.20 -26.70
C GLU A 130 -6.40 13.89 -27.08
N LEU A 131 -5.41 13.13 -27.59
CA LEU A 131 -4.15 13.70 -28.09
C LEU A 131 -4.40 14.60 -29.32
N GLU A 132 -5.28 14.21 -30.23
CA GLU A 132 -5.68 15.06 -31.37
C GLU A 132 -6.36 16.36 -30.92
N LYS A 133 -7.22 16.31 -29.91
CA LYS A 133 -7.89 17.49 -29.32
C LYS A 133 -6.91 18.47 -28.68
N GLU A 134 -5.80 17.99 -28.13
CA GLU A 134 -4.71 18.82 -27.60
C GLU A 134 -3.83 19.41 -28.70
N GLY A 135 -4.07 19.05 -29.99
CA GLY A 135 -3.38 19.60 -31.13
C GLY A 135 -2.06 18.96 -31.51
N PHE A 136 -1.81 17.73 -31.04
CA PHE A 136 -0.62 16.99 -31.43
C PHE A 136 -0.71 16.46 -32.85
N GLU A 137 0.43 16.39 -33.54
CA GLU A 137 0.55 15.88 -34.90
C GLU A 137 0.16 14.42 -34.98
N LYS A 138 -0.62 14.07 -35.99
CA LYS A 138 -1.12 12.71 -36.21
C LYS A 138 -0.01 11.67 -36.32
N GLU A 139 1.10 12.02 -36.98
CA GLU A 139 2.26 11.12 -37.14
C GLU A 139 2.86 10.76 -35.77
N SER A 140 2.97 11.72 -34.87
CA SER A 140 3.44 11.50 -33.49
C SER A 140 2.49 10.60 -32.72
N ILE A 141 1.17 10.83 -32.85
CA ILE A 141 0.14 10.00 -32.20
C ILE A 141 0.19 8.56 -32.71
N ASP A 142 0.21 8.37 -34.03
CA ASP A 142 0.24 7.04 -34.66
C ASP A 142 1.51 6.28 -34.29
N THR A 143 2.68 6.94 -34.24
CA THR A 143 3.94 6.36 -33.81
C THR A 143 3.88 5.94 -32.36
N TYR A 144 3.39 6.82 -31.47
CA TYR A 144 3.28 6.56 -30.04
C TYR A 144 2.36 5.38 -29.73
N LEU A 145 1.16 5.40 -30.30
CA LEU A 145 0.17 4.35 -30.08
C LEU A 145 0.58 3.03 -30.76
N GLY A 146 1.36 3.11 -31.84
CA GLY A 146 1.99 1.95 -32.48
C GLY A 146 2.87 1.16 -31.53
N LEU A 147 3.63 1.81 -30.64
CA LEU A 147 4.46 1.13 -29.65
C LEU A 147 3.64 0.22 -28.73
N PHE A 148 2.49 0.70 -28.23
CA PHE A 148 1.65 -0.09 -27.31
C PHE A 148 1.00 -1.34 -27.96
N ARG A 149 0.90 -1.39 -29.28
CA ARG A 149 0.37 -2.56 -29.99
C ARG A 149 1.39 -3.70 -30.12
N GLU A 150 2.68 -3.38 -30.01
CA GLU A 150 3.77 -4.34 -30.22
C GLU A 150 4.41 -4.77 -28.89
N ILE A 151 4.25 -3.99 -27.82
CA ILE A 151 4.83 -4.27 -26.50
C ILE A 151 4.03 -5.37 -25.80
N THR A 152 4.74 -6.41 -25.32
CA THR A 152 4.17 -7.40 -24.41
C THR A 152 4.34 -7.00 -22.95
N ASN A 153 3.45 -7.49 -22.07
CA ASN A 153 3.44 -7.09 -20.65
C ASN A 153 4.37 -7.98 -19.79
N ASP A 154 5.57 -8.22 -20.30
CA ASP A 154 6.60 -9.06 -19.67
C ASP A 154 8.01 -8.54 -19.98
N VAL A 155 9.03 -9.33 -19.65
CA VAL A 155 10.43 -8.99 -19.91
C VAL A 155 10.74 -8.84 -21.40
N GLU A 156 10.04 -9.56 -22.29
CA GLU A 156 10.23 -9.41 -23.73
C GLU A 156 9.76 -8.03 -24.21
N GLY A 157 8.69 -7.48 -23.59
CA GLY A 157 8.28 -6.10 -23.84
C GLY A 157 9.33 -5.08 -23.41
N VAL A 158 10.04 -5.32 -22.31
CA VAL A 158 11.16 -4.47 -21.86
C VAL A 158 12.30 -4.53 -22.88
N ARG A 159 12.64 -5.73 -23.39
CA ARG A 159 13.67 -5.92 -24.40
C ARG A 159 13.31 -5.26 -25.73
N TYR A 160 12.04 -5.37 -26.14
CA TYR A 160 11.54 -4.67 -27.32
C TYR A 160 11.72 -3.16 -27.18
N ILE A 161 11.35 -2.57 -26.03
CA ILE A 161 11.54 -1.14 -25.74
C ILE A 161 13.03 -0.76 -25.81
N LYS A 162 13.91 -1.55 -25.22
CA LYS A 162 15.37 -1.33 -25.26
C LYS A 162 15.89 -1.25 -26.70
N GLU A 163 15.50 -2.19 -27.55
CA GLU A 163 15.92 -2.23 -28.94
C GLU A 163 15.30 -1.09 -29.74
N LYS A 164 13.98 -0.90 -29.63
CA LYS A 164 13.23 0.08 -30.41
C LYS A 164 13.59 1.53 -30.09
N LEU A 165 13.88 1.82 -28.82
CA LEU A 165 14.20 3.17 -28.33
C LEU A 165 15.71 3.39 -28.10
N SER A 166 16.57 2.58 -28.68
CA SER A 166 18.03 2.62 -28.44
C SER A 166 18.68 3.98 -28.64
N ASP A 167 18.12 4.82 -29.52
CA ASP A 167 18.63 6.16 -29.82
C ASP A 167 18.22 7.24 -28.80
N VAL A 168 17.19 6.98 -28.01
CA VAL A 168 16.59 7.98 -27.09
C VAL A 168 16.49 7.49 -25.64
N LEU A 169 16.55 6.16 -25.41
CA LEU A 169 16.54 5.58 -24.07
C LEU A 169 17.96 5.51 -23.51
N GLU A 170 18.16 6.10 -22.34
CA GLU A 170 19.44 6.03 -21.65
C GLU A 170 19.83 4.58 -21.32
N ALA A 171 21.09 4.24 -21.54
CA ALA A 171 21.61 2.90 -21.31
C ALA A 171 21.47 2.49 -19.83
N GLY A 172 21.16 1.22 -19.59
CA GLY A 172 21.00 0.64 -18.26
C GLY A 172 19.55 0.64 -17.74
N ILE A 173 18.68 1.54 -18.23
CA ILE A 173 17.30 1.67 -17.71
C ILE A 173 16.47 0.40 -17.94
N ALA A 174 16.53 -0.14 -19.14
CA ALA A 174 15.80 -1.38 -19.48
C ALA A 174 16.38 -2.58 -18.74
N GLU A 175 17.69 -2.68 -18.63
CA GLU A 175 18.41 -3.71 -17.90
C GLU A 175 18.09 -3.69 -16.41
N ASP A 176 17.98 -2.50 -15.81
CA ASP A 176 17.58 -2.33 -14.43
C ASP A 176 16.17 -2.85 -14.20
N LEU A 177 15.23 -2.49 -15.08
CA LEU A 177 13.84 -2.94 -15.00
C LEU A 177 13.72 -4.47 -15.17
N GLU A 178 14.45 -5.04 -16.15
CA GLU A 178 14.54 -6.49 -16.33
C GLU A 178 15.12 -7.17 -15.09
N THR A 179 16.15 -6.60 -14.47
CA THR A 179 16.77 -7.11 -13.25
C THR A 179 15.78 -7.11 -12.07
N ILE A 180 15.00 -6.04 -11.89
CA ILE A 180 13.97 -5.97 -10.84
C ILE A 180 12.95 -7.09 -11.05
N ILE A 181 12.39 -7.20 -12.26
CA ILE A 181 11.35 -8.20 -12.58
C ILE A 181 11.87 -9.61 -12.32
N ASN A 182 13.01 -9.97 -12.91
CA ASN A 182 13.57 -11.32 -12.81
C ASN A 182 13.98 -11.68 -11.39
N THR A 183 14.57 -10.73 -10.64
CA THR A 183 14.95 -10.98 -9.25
C THR A 183 13.73 -11.19 -8.37
N VAL A 184 12.73 -10.33 -8.46
CA VAL A 184 11.49 -10.48 -7.67
C VAL A 184 10.79 -11.81 -8.00
N GLU A 185 10.64 -12.15 -9.28
CA GLU A 185 10.03 -13.43 -9.71
C GLU A 185 10.79 -14.64 -9.17
N SER A 186 12.12 -14.58 -9.09
CA SER A 186 12.95 -15.71 -8.65
C SER A 186 12.93 -15.95 -7.13
N VAL A 187 12.67 -14.90 -6.31
CA VAL A 187 12.75 -15.00 -4.83
C VAL A 187 11.40 -14.76 -4.13
N LYS A 188 10.34 -14.45 -4.86
CA LYS A 188 9.01 -14.22 -4.28
C LYS A 188 8.49 -15.44 -3.51
N THR A 189 7.78 -15.18 -2.41
CA THR A 189 7.16 -16.21 -1.58
C THR A 189 5.64 -16.15 -1.58
N ALA A 190 5.06 -15.03 -2.03
CA ALA A 190 3.62 -14.85 -2.18
C ALA A 190 3.16 -15.21 -3.60
N ASP A 191 1.87 -15.47 -3.76
CA ASP A 191 1.25 -15.81 -5.04
C ASP A 191 0.84 -14.54 -5.79
N PHE A 192 1.73 -14.04 -6.64
CA PHE A 192 1.53 -12.89 -7.52
C PHE A 192 2.41 -13.00 -8.77
N LYS A 193 2.19 -12.14 -9.75
CA LYS A 193 3.06 -12.01 -10.92
C LYS A 193 3.57 -10.58 -11.07
N MET A 194 4.79 -10.43 -11.62
CA MET A 194 5.29 -9.16 -12.14
C MET A 194 4.78 -8.98 -13.57
N SER A 195 4.43 -7.74 -13.91
CA SER A 195 4.00 -7.38 -15.26
C SER A 195 4.60 -6.04 -15.64
N PHE A 196 5.39 -6.02 -16.72
CA PHE A 196 5.76 -4.77 -17.35
C PHE A 196 4.52 -4.11 -17.93
N ASP A 197 4.29 -2.87 -17.66
CA ASP A 197 3.13 -2.15 -18.14
C ASP A 197 3.50 -0.76 -18.65
N PRO A 198 3.68 -0.62 -19.96
CA PRO A 198 4.08 0.64 -20.58
C PRO A 198 3.02 1.75 -20.42
N THR A 199 1.78 1.38 -20.08
CA THR A 199 0.70 2.36 -19.85
C THR A 199 0.63 2.83 -18.41
N LEU A 200 1.39 2.21 -17.49
CA LEU A 200 1.41 2.62 -16.10
C LEU A 200 2.05 4.01 -15.95
N VAL A 201 1.21 4.98 -15.66
CA VAL A 201 1.60 6.34 -15.31
C VAL A 201 1.13 6.60 -13.88
N ARG A 202 2.06 6.76 -12.95
CA ARG A 202 1.70 7.18 -11.58
C ARG A 202 1.55 8.70 -11.54
N GLY A 203 0.42 9.15 -11.00
CA GLY A 203 -0.03 10.55 -11.05
C GLY A 203 0.73 11.54 -10.16
N MET A 204 1.89 11.16 -9.60
CA MET A 204 2.72 12.04 -8.80
C MET A 204 3.92 12.51 -9.62
N SER A 205 4.02 13.79 -9.85
CA SER A 205 5.07 14.42 -10.67
C SER A 205 6.49 14.31 -10.08
N TYR A 206 6.64 13.69 -8.91
CA TYR A 206 7.95 13.58 -8.24
C TYR A 206 8.71 12.27 -8.52
N TYR A 207 8.11 11.28 -9.17
CA TYR A 207 8.84 10.05 -9.52
C TYR A 207 9.87 10.30 -10.61
N THR A 208 11.07 9.72 -10.41
CA THR A 208 12.25 9.95 -11.27
C THR A 208 12.75 8.69 -11.98
N GLY A 209 12.29 7.52 -11.59
CA GLY A 209 12.74 6.21 -12.11
C GLY A 209 11.62 5.17 -12.12
N PRO A 210 11.90 3.94 -11.66
CA PRO A 210 10.90 2.87 -11.60
C PRO A 210 9.67 3.27 -10.80
N ILE A 211 8.50 2.89 -11.33
CA ILE A 211 7.19 3.05 -10.70
C ILE A 211 6.46 1.72 -10.69
N PHE A 212 5.72 1.43 -9.64
CA PHE A 212 5.02 0.16 -9.50
C PHE A 212 3.67 0.31 -8.81
N GLU A 213 2.77 -0.62 -9.11
CA GLU A 213 1.40 -0.62 -8.62
C GLU A 213 0.92 -2.05 -8.36
N ILE A 214 0.16 -2.24 -7.28
CA ILE A 214 -0.54 -3.51 -7.01
C ILE A 214 -1.93 -3.43 -7.62
N SER A 215 -2.20 -4.28 -8.62
CA SER A 215 -3.53 -4.48 -9.18
C SER A 215 -4.17 -5.73 -8.60
N MET A 216 -5.39 -5.61 -8.10
CA MET A 216 -6.20 -6.70 -7.57
C MET A 216 -7.56 -6.75 -8.24
N ASP A 217 -7.90 -7.88 -8.87
CA ASP A 217 -9.19 -8.07 -9.53
C ASP A 217 -10.37 -7.98 -8.54
N GLU A 218 -10.21 -8.48 -7.31
CA GLU A 218 -11.21 -8.40 -6.25
C GLU A 218 -11.62 -6.96 -5.92
N PHE A 219 -10.67 -6.04 -5.98
CA PHE A 219 -10.94 -4.62 -5.76
C PHE A 219 -11.46 -3.95 -7.03
N GLY A 220 -11.07 -4.47 -8.19
CA GLY A 220 -11.31 -3.88 -9.50
C GLY A 220 -10.37 -2.70 -9.79
N GLY A 221 -9.13 -2.76 -9.29
CA GLY A 221 -8.14 -1.71 -9.50
C GLY A 221 -6.94 -1.76 -8.57
N SER A 222 -6.28 -0.63 -8.42
CA SER A 222 -5.07 -0.48 -7.60
C SER A 222 -5.36 -0.52 -6.10
N VAL A 223 -4.57 -1.29 -5.35
CA VAL A 223 -4.62 -1.35 -3.88
C VAL A 223 -3.34 -0.84 -3.22
N GLY A 224 -2.36 -0.41 -3.98
CA GLY A 224 -1.12 0.16 -3.50
C GLY A 224 -0.21 0.57 -4.63
N GLY A 225 0.86 1.28 -4.33
CA GLY A 225 1.85 1.63 -5.34
C GLY A 225 2.93 2.58 -4.83
N GLY A 226 3.97 2.72 -5.62
CA GLY A 226 5.15 3.48 -5.27
C GLY A 226 6.08 3.75 -6.44
N GLY A 227 7.32 4.07 -6.11
CA GLY A 227 8.39 4.30 -7.08
C GLY A 227 9.55 5.09 -6.51
N ARG A 228 10.54 5.31 -7.35
CA ARG A 228 11.76 6.09 -7.06
C ARG A 228 11.50 7.58 -7.19
N TYR A 229 12.01 8.36 -6.21
CA TYR A 229 11.79 9.81 -6.14
C TYR A 229 13.05 10.57 -5.67
N ASP A 230 14.17 10.32 -6.32
CA ASP A 230 15.52 10.78 -5.92
C ASP A 230 15.66 12.30 -5.78
N GLU A 231 14.88 13.08 -6.53
CA GLU A 231 14.95 14.55 -6.51
C GLU A 231 14.17 15.19 -5.34
N MET A 232 13.31 14.45 -4.65
CA MET A 232 12.43 15.02 -3.62
C MET A 232 13.23 15.61 -2.46
N ILE A 233 14.23 14.88 -1.96
CA ILE A 233 15.08 15.31 -0.85
C ILE A 233 15.95 16.49 -1.27
N GLY A 234 16.40 16.50 -2.51
CA GLY A 234 17.18 17.60 -3.09
C GLY A 234 16.48 18.95 -3.05
N LYS A 235 15.14 18.97 -3.11
CA LYS A 235 14.36 20.22 -2.94
C LYS A 235 14.53 20.86 -1.56
N PHE A 236 14.94 20.10 -0.56
CA PHE A 236 15.20 20.60 0.81
C PHE A 236 16.68 20.85 1.09
N THR A 237 17.59 20.10 0.46
CA THR A 237 19.02 20.10 0.77
C THR A 237 19.89 20.71 -0.34
N GLY A 238 19.36 20.83 -1.55
CA GLY A 238 20.14 21.17 -2.75
C GLY A 238 20.93 20.00 -3.36
N ASN A 239 20.94 18.83 -2.71
CA ASN A 239 21.64 17.63 -3.19
C ASN A 239 20.65 16.47 -3.31
N ASN A 240 20.63 15.84 -4.49
CA ASN A 240 19.78 14.66 -4.71
C ASN A 240 20.22 13.51 -3.83
N THR A 241 19.24 12.77 -3.31
CA THR A 241 19.45 11.57 -2.51
C THR A 241 18.54 10.48 -3.05
N CYS A 242 19.12 9.32 -3.36
CA CYS A 242 18.35 8.17 -3.82
C CYS A 242 17.26 7.83 -2.81
N ALA A 243 16.03 7.72 -3.30
CA ALA A 243 14.88 7.44 -2.47
C ALA A 243 13.81 6.66 -3.26
N CYS A 244 13.33 5.59 -2.67
CA CYS A 244 12.25 4.78 -3.22
C CYS A 244 11.24 4.45 -2.12
N GLY A 245 9.95 4.45 -2.44
CA GLY A 245 8.90 4.19 -1.47
C GLY A 245 7.73 3.40 -2.03
N PHE A 246 6.99 2.73 -1.14
CA PHE A 246 5.81 1.96 -1.46
C PHE A 246 4.70 2.22 -0.44
N SER A 247 3.51 2.60 -0.92
CA SER A 247 2.34 2.88 -0.10
C SER A 247 1.26 1.84 -0.34
N ILE A 248 0.73 1.24 0.74
CA ILE A 248 -0.41 0.33 0.70
C ILE A 248 -1.69 1.14 0.91
N GLY A 249 -2.70 0.91 0.08
CA GLY A 249 -4.04 1.46 0.25
C GLY A 249 -4.74 0.80 1.44
N PHE A 250 -4.41 1.24 2.66
CA PHE A 250 -4.79 0.60 3.91
C PHE A 250 -6.30 0.32 3.98
N GLU A 251 -7.14 1.34 3.73
CA GLU A 251 -8.60 1.15 3.76
C GLU A 251 -9.11 0.19 2.70
N ARG A 252 -8.44 0.12 1.53
CA ARG A 252 -8.81 -0.83 0.47
C ARG A 252 -8.56 -2.26 0.90
N ILE A 253 -7.41 -2.51 1.53
CA ILE A 253 -7.06 -3.83 2.07
C ILE A 253 -7.99 -4.20 3.24
N VAL A 254 -8.24 -3.29 4.17
CA VAL A 254 -9.18 -3.52 5.29
C VAL A 254 -10.59 -3.81 4.77
N MET A 255 -11.05 -3.07 3.76
CA MET A 255 -12.37 -3.30 3.15
C MET A 255 -12.47 -4.70 2.52
N LEU A 256 -11.46 -5.12 1.76
CA LEU A 256 -11.42 -6.47 1.19
C LEU A 256 -11.39 -7.57 2.27
N LEU A 257 -10.64 -7.37 3.35
CA LEU A 257 -10.61 -8.29 4.48
C LEU A 257 -11.99 -8.40 5.15
N LEU A 258 -12.70 -7.28 5.34
CA LEU A 258 -14.05 -7.27 5.91
C LEU A 258 -15.06 -7.94 4.97
N GLU A 259 -14.99 -7.70 3.66
CA GLU A 259 -15.83 -8.35 2.66
C GLU A 259 -15.63 -9.87 2.61
N ARG A 260 -14.41 -10.36 2.88
CA ARG A 260 -14.08 -11.77 3.02
C ARG A 260 -14.47 -12.38 4.38
N GLY A 261 -14.99 -11.58 5.32
CA GLY A 261 -15.29 -12.03 6.68
C GLY A 261 -14.04 -12.38 7.49
N TYR A 262 -12.91 -11.71 7.23
CA TYR A 262 -11.66 -11.94 7.96
C TYR A 262 -11.83 -11.65 9.44
N GLU A 263 -11.53 -12.63 10.27
CA GLU A 263 -11.49 -12.50 11.72
C GLU A 263 -10.05 -12.38 12.20
N ILE A 264 -9.78 -11.38 13.04
CA ILE A 264 -8.46 -11.23 13.65
C ILE A 264 -8.20 -12.47 14.51
N PRO A 265 -7.13 -13.26 14.24
CA PRO A 265 -6.80 -14.43 15.04
C PRO A 265 -6.52 -14.00 16.48
N THR A 266 -7.43 -14.27 17.39
CA THR A 266 -7.18 -14.12 18.82
C THR A 266 -6.53 -15.41 19.31
N LYS A 267 -5.31 -15.34 19.80
CA LYS A 267 -4.57 -16.51 20.33
C LYS A 267 -5.33 -17.21 21.46
N ASN A 268 -6.13 -16.46 22.21
CA ASN A 268 -6.94 -16.94 23.30
C ASN A 268 -8.35 -16.34 23.17
N GLY A 269 -9.37 -17.14 23.49
CA GLY A 269 -10.78 -16.78 23.35
C GLY A 269 -11.17 -15.51 24.11
N LYS A 270 -12.39 -15.04 23.84
CA LYS A 270 -13.02 -13.94 24.57
C LYS A 270 -13.72 -14.48 25.83
N LYS A 271 -13.47 -13.89 26.99
CA LYS A 271 -14.08 -14.30 28.27
C LYS A 271 -14.66 -13.12 29.02
N ALA A 272 -15.81 -13.29 29.64
CA ALA A 272 -16.45 -12.26 30.45
C ALA A 272 -16.69 -12.72 31.88
N TYR A 273 -16.38 -11.85 32.83
CA TYR A 273 -16.73 -12.01 34.23
C TYR A 273 -17.94 -11.16 34.56
N LEU A 274 -19.06 -11.80 34.90
CA LEU A 274 -20.28 -11.14 35.32
C LEU A 274 -20.38 -11.21 36.83
N ILE A 275 -20.08 -10.09 37.51
CA ILE A 275 -19.90 -10.00 38.95
C ILE A 275 -21.25 -9.67 39.61
N GLU A 276 -21.60 -10.42 40.67
CA GLU A 276 -22.77 -10.11 41.47
C GLU A 276 -22.61 -8.77 42.21
N LYS A 277 -23.75 -8.05 42.38
CA LYS A 277 -23.73 -6.78 43.13
C LYS A 277 -23.29 -7.02 44.55
N ASN A 278 -22.62 -6.02 45.14
CA ASN A 278 -22.10 -6.03 46.50
C ASN A 278 -21.13 -7.17 46.79
N MET A 279 -20.33 -7.57 45.77
CA MET A 279 -19.24 -8.56 45.94
C MET A 279 -18.26 -8.05 47.03
N PRO A 280 -17.91 -8.88 48.02
CA PRO A 280 -16.88 -8.57 49.02
C PRO A 280 -15.56 -8.17 48.36
N ALA A 281 -14.84 -7.22 48.97
CA ALA A 281 -13.64 -6.62 48.37
C ALA A 281 -12.52 -7.67 48.17
N ASP A 282 -12.35 -8.61 49.06
CA ASP A 282 -11.37 -9.74 48.95
C ASP A 282 -11.68 -10.62 47.75
N LYS A 283 -12.95 -10.97 47.54
CA LYS A 283 -13.39 -11.79 46.41
C LYS A 283 -13.28 -11.03 45.09
N LEU A 284 -13.65 -9.74 45.07
CA LEU A 284 -13.47 -8.88 43.90
C LEU A 284 -12.00 -8.77 43.50
N LEU A 285 -11.10 -8.58 44.48
CA LEU A 285 -9.65 -8.54 44.25
C LEU A 285 -9.14 -9.81 43.58
N ASN A 286 -9.59 -10.98 44.04
CA ASN A 286 -9.19 -12.26 43.44
C ASN A 286 -9.67 -12.41 41.98
N ILE A 287 -10.90 -11.96 41.69
CA ILE A 287 -11.44 -11.93 40.31
C ILE A 287 -10.60 -11.03 39.44
N LEU A 288 -10.24 -9.83 39.93
CA LEU A 288 -9.42 -8.88 39.19
C LEU A 288 -8.00 -9.41 38.94
N LYS A 289 -7.38 -10.05 39.94
CA LYS A 289 -6.08 -10.71 39.76
C LYS A 289 -6.14 -11.77 38.67
N GLN A 290 -7.11 -12.68 38.74
CA GLN A 290 -7.29 -13.71 37.73
C GLN A 290 -7.53 -13.12 36.33
N ALA A 291 -8.36 -12.10 36.22
CA ALA A 291 -8.61 -11.41 34.97
C ALA A 291 -7.34 -10.74 34.38
N THR A 292 -6.48 -10.21 35.27
CA THR A 292 -5.20 -9.61 34.86
C THR A 292 -4.22 -10.66 34.35
N GLU A 293 -4.13 -11.80 35.03
CA GLU A 293 -3.29 -12.95 34.60
C GLU A 293 -3.75 -13.48 33.25
N GLU A 294 -5.06 -13.68 33.06
CA GLU A 294 -5.62 -14.15 31.79
C GLU A 294 -5.42 -13.14 30.64
N ARG A 295 -5.51 -11.81 30.92
CA ARG A 295 -5.17 -10.77 29.94
C ARG A 295 -3.69 -10.82 29.56
N SER A 296 -2.81 -11.00 30.54
CA SER A 296 -1.36 -11.13 30.30
C SER A 296 -1.03 -12.37 29.47
N ALA A 297 -1.85 -13.43 29.57
CA ALA A 297 -1.77 -14.62 28.73
C ALA A 297 -2.45 -14.44 27.35
N GLY A 298 -2.99 -13.24 27.03
CA GLY A 298 -3.54 -12.90 25.72
C GLY A 298 -5.06 -13.11 25.57
N THR A 299 -5.78 -13.49 26.67
CA THR A 299 -7.25 -13.62 26.62
C THR A 299 -7.91 -12.24 26.68
N GLN A 300 -8.87 -11.97 25.81
CA GLN A 300 -9.69 -10.77 25.93
C GLN A 300 -10.67 -10.94 27.10
N ILE A 301 -10.61 -10.03 28.08
CA ILE A 301 -11.43 -10.13 29.29
C ILE A 301 -12.34 -8.92 29.43
N ASN A 302 -13.66 -9.15 29.46
CA ASN A 302 -14.66 -8.19 29.87
C ASN A 302 -15.03 -8.42 31.33
N ILE A 303 -15.12 -7.35 32.13
CA ILE A 303 -15.56 -7.42 33.52
C ILE A 303 -16.75 -6.49 33.68
N SER A 304 -17.88 -6.99 34.14
CA SER A 304 -19.08 -6.18 34.34
C SER A 304 -19.88 -6.64 35.59
N ILE A 305 -20.58 -5.67 36.21
CA ILE A 305 -21.48 -5.95 37.33
C ILE A 305 -22.84 -6.34 36.79
N MET A 306 -23.50 -7.32 37.43
CA MET A 306 -24.85 -7.74 37.09
C MET A 306 -25.85 -6.60 37.18
N LYS A 307 -26.60 -6.37 36.12
CA LYS A 307 -27.74 -5.42 36.07
C LYS A 307 -29.03 -6.10 36.55
N LYS A 308 -30.10 -5.28 36.78
CA LYS A 308 -31.42 -5.81 37.14
C LYS A 308 -31.96 -6.79 36.09
N ASN A 309 -31.82 -6.49 34.80
CA ASN A 309 -32.18 -7.40 33.70
C ASN A 309 -31.03 -8.38 33.41
N LYS A 310 -30.92 -9.40 34.25
CA LYS A 310 -29.85 -10.42 34.20
C LYS A 310 -29.91 -11.27 32.93
N LYS A 311 -31.10 -11.53 32.41
CA LYS A 311 -31.29 -12.40 31.23
C LYS A 311 -30.71 -11.72 30.00
N PHE A 312 -31.14 -10.51 29.70
CA PHE A 312 -30.64 -9.76 28.54
C PHE A 312 -29.12 -9.56 28.58
N GLN A 313 -28.53 -9.24 29.75
CA GLN A 313 -27.08 -9.07 29.89
C GLN A 313 -26.33 -10.38 29.64
N LYS A 314 -26.86 -11.52 30.05
CA LYS A 314 -26.28 -12.81 29.79
C LYS A 314 -26.37 -13.21 28.33
N ASP A 315 -27.51 -12.97 27.70
CA ASP A 315 -27.73 -13.26 26.28
C ASP A 315 -26.80 -12.42 25.39
N GLN A 316 -26.60 -11.15 25.69
CA GLN A 316 -25.59 -10.31 25.02
C GLN A 316 -24.16 -10.84 25.20
N LEU A 317 -23.79 -11.25 26.43
CA LEU A 317 -22.44 -11.79 26.64
C LEU A 317 -22.26 -13.15 25.99
N ALA A 318 -23.29 -13.99 25.97
CA ALA A 318 -23.21 -15.32 25.35
C ALA A 318 -23.02 -15.28 23.83
N ALA A 319 -23.47 -14.20 23.17
CA ALA A 319 -23.31 -14.04 21.73
C ALA A 319 -21.84 -13.85 21.30
N GLU A 320 -21.00 -13.25 22.16
CA GLU A 320 -19.63 -12.87 21.80
C GLU A 320 -18.56 -13.43 22.74
N TRP A 321 -18.94 -13.84 23.96
CA TRP A 321 -18.01 -14.14 25.06
C TRP A 321 -18.33 -15.47 25.73
N LEU A 322 -17.32 -16.25 26.03
CA LEU A 322 -17.44 -17.28 27.04
C LEU A 322 -17.55 -16.60 28.40
N TYR A 323 -18.75 -16.57 29.03
CA TYR A 323 -18.94 -15.83 30.26
C TYR A 323 -19.00 -16.69 31.52
N ARG A 324 -18.51 -16.16 32.63
CA ARG A 324 -18.56 -16.75 33.97
C ARG A 324 -19.32 -15.83 34.90
N VAL A 325 -20.32 -16.36 35.58
CA VAL A 325 -21.04 -15.64 36.65
C VAL A 325 -20.29 -15.81 37.96
N CYS A 326 -19.81 -14.70 38.53
CA CYS A 326 -19.16 -14.69 39.83
C CYS A 326 -20.17 -14.31 40.90
N ARG A 327 -20.49 -15.24 41.83
CA ARG A 327 -21.47 -15.06 42.90
C ARG A 327 -20.79 -14.97 44.28
N ILE A 328 -21.44 -14.29 45.21
CA ILE A 328 -20.97 -14.09 46.60
C ILE A 328 -20.82 -15.46 47.33
N PHE A 329 -21.75 -16.38 47.08
CA PHE A 329 -21.85 -17.69 47.76
C PHE A 329 -21.47 -18.87 46.88
N GLN A 330 -20.46 -18.78 46.04
CA GLN A 330 -20.04 -19.94 45.24
C GLN A 330 -19.05 -20.80 45.99
N GLN A 331 -19.51 -21.94 46.48
CA GLN A 331 -18.65 -23.09 46.83
C GLN A 331 -18.06 -23.63 45.52
N ARG A 332 -16.80 -24.15 45.58
CA ARG A 332 -16.00 -24.65 44.45
C ARG A 332 -16.85 -25.45 43.47
N LEU A 333 -17.04 -24.92 42.25
CA LEU A 333 -17.61 -25.67 41.14
C LEU A 333 -16.47 -26.39 40.40
N LYS A 334 -16.64 -27.71 40.29
CA LYS A 334 -15.89 -28.57 39.36
C LYS A 334 -16.14 -28.05 37.93
N LEU A 335 -15.09 -27.84 37.18
CA LEU A 335 -15.14 -27.61 35.74
C LEU A 335 -15.75 -28.85 35.06
N PRO A 336 -16.65 -28.72 34.08
CA PRO A 336 -16.83 -29.81 33.14
C PRO A 336 -15.61 -29.79 32.18
N VAL A 337 -15.12 -31.01 31.94
CA VAL A 337 -14.03 -31.37 31.01
C VAL A 337 -14.33 -30.94 29.60
#